data_1020e0ef9a59d33caa54dc85c1532857
#
_entry.id   1020e0ef9a59d33caa54dc85c1532857
#
_cell.length_a   1.000
_cell.length_b   1.000
_cell.length_c   1.000
_cell.angle_alpha   90.00
_cell.angle_beta   90.00
_cell.angle_gamma   90.00
#
_symmetry.space_group_name_H-M   'P 1'
#
loop_
_entity.id
_entity.type
_entity.pdbx_description
1 polymer ?
#
loop_
_entity_poly.entity_id
_entity_poly.type
_entity_poly.pdbx_seq_one_letter_code
_entity_poly.pdbx_strand_id
1 'polypeptide(L)'
;WISGSKANVDPYVQIIASEGFTTVALNYSVAPEATYPVALTQLNSALAHLVAHADEYNIDPNQLVLAGDSAGAQLASQLATMASNPDYAKLVGLEPAVTADQLAAVVLNCGIYDVSGIPDAPGLGGWGFRIALWAYQGDKNWSKTPGGREMSTLDHITADFPQTWISGGNADPLTASQSQPFAAKLASLGVPVSTVFYPKDHEPKLEHEYQFH
;
A
#
# COMPACT_ATOMS: atom_id res chain seq x y z
N TRP A 1 2.82 8.21 5.09
CA TRP A 1 4.21 8.66 4.85
C TRP A 1 4.64 9.77 5.81
N ILE A 2 3.72 10.65 6.24
CA ILE A 2 4.04 11.86 7.02
C ILE A 2 3.47 11.84 8.44
N SER A 3 2.63 10.88 8.77
CA SER A 3 1.96 10.78 10.07
C SER A 3 1.45 9.36 10.31
N GLY A 4 0.91 9.14 11.49
CA GLY A 4 0.35 7.87 11.91
C GLY A 4 1.33 6.98 12.67
N SER A 5 0.77 5.98 13.32
CA SER A 5 1.51 4.93 14.03
C SER A 5 0.66 3.66 14.11
N LYS A 6 1.28 2.54 14.46
CA LYS A 6 0.56 1.28 14.67
C LYS A 6 -0.59 1.38 15.69
N ALA A 7 -0.49 2.29 16.65
CA ALA A 7 -1.56 2.51 17.63
C ALA A 7 -2.86 3.02 17.00
N ASN A 8 -2.81 3.69 15.85
CA ASN A 8 -4.00 4.16 15.15
C ASN A 8 -4.82 3.02 14.54
N VAL A 9 -4.18 1.89 14.24
CA VAL A 9 -4.83 0.72 13.63
C VAL A 9 -5.09 -0.42 14.64
N ASP A 10 -4.74 -0.24 15.92
CA ASP A 10 -4.94 -1.25 16.97
C ASP A 10 -6.36 -1.86 17.00
N PRO A 11 -7.45 -1.07 16.99
CA PRO A 11 -8.80 -1.63 17.00
C PRO A 11 -9.07 -2.50 15.76
N TYR A 12 -8.58 -2.08 14.59
CA TYR A 12 -8.76 -2.81 13.34
C TYR A 12 -8.00 -4.15 13.35
N VAL A 13 -6.72 -4.14 13.74
CA VAL A 13 -5.92 -5.39 13.80
C VAL A 13 -6.44 -6.34 14.87
N GLN A 14 -7.04 -5.84 15.98
CA GLN A 14 -7.69 -6.68 16.99
C GLN A 14 -8.93 -7.39 16.42
N ILE A 15 -9.73 -6.72 15.59
CA ILE A 15 -10.87 -7.36 14.90
C ILE A 15 -10.36 -8.49 14.01
N ILE A 16 -9.33 -8.25 13.20
CA ILE A 16 -8.75 -9.29 12.33
C ILE A 16 -8.17 -10.44 13.16
N ALA A 17 -7.50 -10.13 14.28
CA ALA A 17 -6.99 -11.16 15.18
C ALA A 17 -8.10 -12.02 15.80
N SER A 18 -9.27 -11.43 16.09
CA SER A 18 -10.42 -12.18 16.63
C SER A 18 -11.01 -13.19 15.63
N GLU A 19 -10.73 -13.02 14.34
CA GLU A 19 -11.09 -13.97 13.27
C GLU A 19 -10.06 -15.11 13.09
N GLY A 20 -9.06 -15.18 13.97
CA GLY A 20 -8.09 -16.28 14.00
C GLY A 20 -6.79 -16.02 13.23
N PHE A 21 -6.52 -14.79 12.84
CA PHE A 21 -5.26 -14.42 12.18
C PHE A 21 -4.20 -13.97 13.20
N THR A 22 -2.95 -14.31 12.97
CA THR A 22 -1.83 -13.63 13.62
C THR A 22 -1.64 -12.28 12.93
N THR A 23 -1.82 -11.18 13.68
CA THR A 23 -1.71 -9.82 13.14
C THR A 23 -0.49 -9.09 13.66
N VAL A 24 0.19 -8.37 12.79
CA VAL A 24 1.37 -7.56 13.13
C VAL A 24 1.21 -6.16 12.55
N ALA A 25 1.10 -5.16 13.43
CA ALA A 25 1.09 -3.76 13.05
C ALA A 25 2.50 -3.17 13.16
N LEU A 26 2.98 -2.58 12.06
CA LEU A 26 4.35 -2.08 11.95
C LEU A 26 4.40 -0.55 12.01
N ASN A 27 5.35 -0.01 12.77
CA ASN A 27 5.77 1.38 12.65
C ASN A 27 6.90 1.49 11.62
N TYR A 28 6.91 2.59 10.89
CA TYR A 28 8.03 3.01 10.06
C TYR A 28 8.32 4.50 10.28
N SER A 29 9.51 4.93 9.95
CA SER A 29 9.89 6.34 10.07
C SER A 29 9.15 7.19 9.05
N VAL A 30 8.57 8.30 9.51
CA VAL A 30 7.77 9.22 8.68
C VAL A 30 8.58 10.43 8.25
N ALA A 31 8.15 11.10 7.20
CA ALA A 31 8.76 12.35 6.77
C ALA A 31 8.33 13.51 7.70
N PRO A 32 9.20 14.53 7.86
CA PRO A 32 10.45 14.78 7.13
C PRO A 32 11.69 14.11 7.73
N GLU A 33 11.57 13.41 8.88
CA GLU A 33 12.70 12.77 9.56
C GLU A 33 13.34 11.68 8.71
N ALA A 34 12.51 10.99 7.89
CA ALA A 34 12.97 10.01 6.92
C ALA A 34 12.23 10.18 5.60
N THR A 35 12.99 10.11 4.50
CA THR A 35 12.45 10.21 3.15
C THR A 35 12.46 8.86 2.44
N TYR A 36 11.80 8.77 1.28
CA TYR A 36 11.85 7.59 0.41
C TYR A 36 13.32 7.19 0.11
N PRO A 37 13.69 5.91 0.14
CA PRO A 37 12.86 4.73 0.37
C PRO A 37 12.92 4.16 1.81
N VAL A 38 13.26 4.96 2.82
CA VAL A 38 13.53 4.47 4.19
C VAL A 38 12.38 3.64 4.75
N ALA A 39 11.12 4.11 4.64
CA ALA A 39 9.96 3.36 5.13
C ALA A 39 9.83 1.98 4.45
N LEU A 40 9.99 1.92 3.13
CA LEU A 40 9.95 0.67 2.37
C LEU A 40 11.06 -0.30 2.82
N THR A 41 12.28 0.20 3.02
CA THR A 41 13.42 -0.59 3.51
C THR A 41 13.14 -1.16 4.90
N GLN A 42 12.59 -0.34 5.81
CA GLN A 42 12.24 -0.78 7.17
C GLN A 42 11.17 -1.86 7.17
N LEU A 43 10.11 -1.70 6.35
CA LEU A 43 9.04 -2.68 6.24
C LEU A 43 9.52 -3.99 5.60
N ASN A 44 10.37 -3.92 4.58
CA ASN A 44 11.01 -5.11 4.00
C ASN A 44 11.88 -5.85 5.03
N SER A 45 12.64 -5.11 5.82
CA SER A 45 13.46 -5.70 6.91
C SER A 45 12.59 -6.32 8.02
N ALA A 46 11.44 -5.70 8.34
CA ALA A 46 10.49 -6.26 9.29
C ALA A 46 9.88 -7.58 8.78
N LEU A 47 9.53 -7.66 7.48
CA LEU A 47 9.08 -8.91 6.87
C LEU A 47 10.14 -10.00 6.94
N ALA A 48 11.41 -9.68 6.63
CA ALA A 48 12.52 -10.63 6.75
C ALA A 48 12.65 -11.15 8.19
N HIS A 49 12.52 -10.27 9.18
CA HIS A 49 12.56 -10.65 10.60
C HIS A 49 11.40 -11.59 10.97
N LEU A 50 10.18 -11.25 10.56
CA LEU A 50 8.99 -12.05 10.85
C LEU A 50 9.07 -13.45 10.24
N VAL A 51 9.55 -13.56 9.00
CA VAL A 51 9.76 -14.85 8.33
C VAL A 51 10.86 -15.66 9.04
N ALA A 52 11.96 -15.03 9.43
CA ALA A 52 13.06 -15.71 10.13
C ALA A 52 12.68 -16.20 11.55
N HIS A 53 11.64 -15.59 12.15
CA HIS A 53 11.14 -15.93 13.50
C HIS A 53 9.69 -16.41 13.48
N ALA A 54 9.26 -17.03 12.35
CA ALA A 54 7.88 -17.41 12.12
C ALA A 54 7.30 -18.30 13.21
N ASP A 55 8.07 -19.28 13.69
CA ASP A 55 7.67 -20.18 14.78
C ASP A 55 7.44 -19.42 16.11
N GLU A 56 8.29 -18.43 16.42
CA GLU A 56 8.18 -17.61 17.62
C GLU A 56 6.89 -16.78 17.64
N TYR A 57 6.52 -16.26 16.48
CA TYR A 57 5.33 -15.41 16.33
C TYR A 57 4.07 -16.18 15.92
N ASN A 58 4.15 -17.51 15.78
CA ASN A 58 3.05 -18.33 15.29
C ASN A 58 2.54 -17.86 13.92
N ILE A 59 3.46 -17.65 12.98
CA ILE A 59 3.22 -17.21 11.61
C ILE A 59 3.48 -18.38 10.67
N ASP A 60 2.59 -18.58 9.68
CA ASP A 60 2.92 -19.40 8.51
C ASP A 60 3.62 -18.51 7.46
N PRO A 61 4.93 -18.70 7.23
CA PRO A 61 5.68 -17.85 6.30
C PRO A 61 5.30 -18.04 4.84
N ASN A 62 4.42 -19.02 4.53
CA ASN A 62 3.90 -19.29 3.19
C ASN A 62 2.44 -18.83 3.02
N GLN A 63 1.87 -18.17 4.02
CA GLN A 63 0.48 -17.68 4.01
C GLN A 63 0.40 -16.24 4.53
N LEU A 64 1.27 -15.37 4.02
CA LEU A 64 1.34 -13.98 4.45
C LEU A 64 0.30 -13.13 3.72
N VAL A 65 -0.30 -12.21 4.44
CA VAL A 65 -1.18 -11.17 3.88
C VAL A 65 -0.55 -9.80 4.16
N LEU A 66 -0.26 -9.05 3.12
CA LEU A 66 0.14 -7.64 3.25
C LEU A 66 -1.11 -6.77 3.26
N ALA A 67 -1.26 -5.94 4.28
CA ALA A 67 -2.39 -5.03 4.40
C ALA A 67 -1.92 -3.59 4.62
N GLY A 68 -2.65 -2.64 4.08
CA GLY A 68 -2.37 -1.21 4.30
C GLY A 68 -3.51 -0.32 3.88
N ASP A 69 -3.48 0.90 4.39
CA ASP A 69 -4.40 1.99 4.06
C ASP A 69 -3.60 3.21 3.59
N SER A 70 -4.14 3.99 2.69
CA SER A 70 -3.54 5.24 2.21
C SER A 70 -2.07 5.08 1.83
N ALA A 71 -1.15 5.73 2.54
CA ALA A 71 0.30 5.56 2.40
C ALA A 71 0.75 4.12 2.69
N GLY A 72 0.10 3.44 3.63
CA GLY A 72 0.36 2.03 3.94
C GLY A 72 -0.05 1.10 2.80
N ALA A 73 -1.15 1.37 2.10
CA ALA A 73 -1.56 0.63 0.91
C ALA A 73 -0.55 0.80 -0.24
N GLN A 74 -0.01 2.01 -0.40
CA GLN A 74 1.05 2.26 -1.38
C GLN A 74 2.31 1.43 -1.04
N LEU A 75 2.75 1.44 0.24
CA LEU A 75 3.91 0.66 0.69
C LEU A 75 3.66 -0.86 0.58
N ALA A 76 2.47 -1.35 0.94
CA ALA A 76 2.09 -2.75 0.77
C ALA A 76 2.11 -3.15 -0.71
N SER A 77 1.61 -2.28 -1.61
CA SER A 77 1.67 -2.52 -3.05
C SER A 77 3.11 -2.56 -3.59
N GLN A 78 4.03 -1.74 -3.06
CA GLN A 78 5.44 -1.79 -3.42
C GLN A 78 6.09 -3.10 -2.98
N LEU A 79 5.87 -3.54 -1.74
CA LEU A 79 6.41 -4.81 -1.23
C LEU A 79 5.91 -6.00 -2.06
N ALA A 80 4.60 -6.02 -2.37
CA ALA A 80 4.02 -7.06 -3.21
C ALA A 80 4.56 -7.02 -4.65
N THR A 81 4.75 -5.82 -5.22
CA THR A 81 5.34 -5.66 -6.56
C THR A 81 6.81 -6.11 -6.57
N MET A 82 7.59 -5.80 -5.53
CA MET A 82 8.97 -6.30 -5.40
C MET A 82 9.01 -7.83 -5.35
N ALA A 83 8.11 -8.46 -4.60
CA ALA A 83 8.03 -9.92 -4.47
C ALA A 83 7.64 -10.61 -5.78
N SER A 84 6.85 -9.96 -6.64
CA SER A 84 6.27 -10.54 -7.87
C SER A 84 6.90 -10.06 -9.17
N ASN A 85 7.76 -9.03 -9.12
CA ASN A 85 8.44 -8.48 -10.29
C ASN A 85 9.93 -8.22 -9.99
N PRO A 86 10.84 -9.13 -10.38
CA PRO A 86 12.29 -8.98 -10.14
C PRO A 86 12.90 -7.74 -10.80
N ASP A 87 12.36 -7.27 -11.91
CA ASP A 87 12.87 -6.05 -12.55
C ASP A 87 12.49 -4.79 -11.77
N TYR A 88 11.31 -4.81 -11.14
CA TYR A 88 10.94 -3.74 -10.23
C TYR A 88 11.78 -3.75 -8.93
N ALA A 89 12.06 -4.92 -8.35
CA ALA A 89 12.96 -5.04 -7.21
C ALA A 89 14.35 -4.47 -7.51
N LYS A 90 14.91 -4.76 -8.70
CA LYS A 90 16.16 -4.16 -9.18
C LYS A 90 16.06 -2.65 -9.37
N LEU A 91 14.94 -2.15 -9.89
CA LEU A 91 14.71 -0.70 -10.07
C LEU A 91 14.75 0.02 -8.72
N VAL A 92 14.06 -0.52 -7.71
CA VAL A 92 14.03 0.02 -6.33
C VAL A 92 15.38 -0.18 -5.61
N GLY A 93 16.17 -1.16 -6.03
CA GLY A 93 17.47 -1.47 -5.44
C GLY A 93 17.38 -2.19 -4.09
N LEU A 94 16.27 -2.91 -3.84
CA LEU A 94 16.06 -3.70 -2.62
C LEU A 94 15.83 -5.17 -3.00
N GLU A 95 16.44 -6.07 -2.23
CA GLU A 95 16.13 -7.50 -2.31
C GLU A 95 14.83 -7.79 -1.59
N PRO A 96 13.82 -8.41 -2.23
CA PRO A 96 12.55 -8.74 -1.58
C PRO A 96 12.75 -9.71 -0.41
N ALA A 97 12.15 -9.41 0.74
CA ALA A 97 12.20 -10.28 1.92
C ALA A 97 11.37 -11.55 1.78
N VAL A 98 10.41 -11.54 0.86
CA VAL A 98 9.49 -12.64 0.58
C VAL A 98 9.31 -12.79 -0.94
N THR A 99 8.91 -13.97 -1.37
CA THR A 99 8.53 -14.26 -2.76
C THR A 99 7.02 -14.09 -2.96
N ALA A 100 6.58 -14.02 -4.22
CA ALA A 100 5.15 -13.95 -4.54
C ALA A 100 4.37 -15.15 -3.98
N ASP A 101 4.95 -16.36 -4.02
CA ASP A 101 4.31 -17.59 -3.51
C ASP A 101 4.08 -17.60 -1.99
N GLN A 102 4.80 -16.77 -1.25
CA GLN A 102 4.61 -16.60 0.20
C GLN A 102 3.45 -15.65 0.52
N LEU A 103 3.00 -14.87 -0.47
CA LEU A 103 1.92 -13.88 -0.31
C LEU A 103 0.58 -14.51 -0.70
N ALA A 104 -0.21 -14.89 0.30
CA ALA A 104 -1.55 -15.41 0.10
C ALA A 104 -2.52 -14.36 -0.46
N ALA A 105 -2.36 -13.10 -0.05
CA ALA A 105 -3.17 -11.98 -0.54
C ALA A 105 -2.55 -10.62 -0.22
N VAL A 106 -3.09 -9.58 -0.88
CA VAL A 106 -2.82 -8.17 -0.54
C VAL A 106 -4.14 -7.44 -0.29
N VAL A 107 -4.22 -6.67 0.80
CA VAL A 107 -5.39 -5.87 1.18
C VAL A 107 -5.03 -4.39 1.09
N LEU A 108 -5.69 -3.68 0.19
CA LEU A 108 -5.37 -2.30 -0.18
C LEU A 108 -6.57 -1.38 0.06
N ASN A 109 -6.49 -0.54 1.07
CA ASN A 109 -7.53 0.44 1.39
C ASN A 109 -7.11 1.83 0.95
N CYS A 110 -7.93 2.51 0.13
CA CYS A 110 -7.80 3.91 -0.26
C CYS A 110 -6.36 4.37 -0.60
N GLY A 111 -5.59 3.53 -1.30
CA GLY A 111 -4.17 3.77 -1.58
C GLY A 111 -3.89 4.71 -2.75
N ILE A 112 -2.60 5.01 -2.92
CA ILE A 112 -2.05 5.74 -4.07
C ILE A 112 -1.13 4.79 -4.84
N TYR A 113 -1.40 4.57 -6.12
CA TYR A 113 -0.68 3.58 -6.95
C TYR A 113 -0.07 4.18 -8.21
N ASP A 114 -0.44 5.42 -8.53
CA ASP A 114 0.16 6.26 -9.56
C ASP A 114 0.38 7.67 -9.00
N VAL A 115 1.61 7.97 -8.62
CA VAL A 115 1.94 9.29 -8.09
C VAL A 115 2.08 10.35 -9.18
N SER A 116 2.19 9.94 -10.45
CA SER A 116 2.34 10.87 -11.58
C SER A 116 1.11 11.76 -11.80
N GLY A 117 -0.08 11.26 -11.46
CA GLY A 117 -1.35 11.99 -11.55
C GLY A 117 -1.63 12.93 -10.35
N ILE A 118 -0.91 12.80 -9.24
CA ILE A 118 -1.15 13.60 -8.03
C ILE A 118 -0.86 15.11 -8.20
N PRO A 119 0.12 15.57 -9.01
CA PRO A 119 0.31 17.01 -9.25
C PRO A 119 -0.96 17.74 -9.69
N ASP A 120 -1.81 17.07 -10.46
CA ASP A 120 -3.03 17.64 -11.04
C ASP A 120 -4.29 17.36 -10.18
N ALA A 121 -4.14 16.68 -9.02
CA ALA A 121 -5.25 16.37 -8.13
C ALA A 121 -5.89 17.66 -7.57
N PRO A 122 -7.22 17.84 -7.71
CA PRO A 122 -7.89 19.09 -7.36
C PRO A 122 -8.15 19.24 -5.85
N GLY A 123 -8.43 20.46 -5.42
CA GLY A 123 -8.95 20.77 -4.10
C GLY A 123 -7.91 20.67 -2.95
N LEU A 124 -8.40 20.80 -1.71
CA LEU A 124 -7.57 20.76 -0.51
C LEU A 124 -6.93 19.38 -0.29
N GLY A 125 -7.64 18.30 -0.59
CA GLY A 125 -7.10 16.95 -0.53
C GLY A 125 -5.93 16.76 -1.48
N GLY A 126 -6.07 17.17 -2.74
CA GLY A 126 -4.98 17.13 -3.71
C GLY A 126 -3.78 17.97 -3.29
N TRP A 127 -4.02 19.15 -2.69
CA TRP A 127 -2.96 19.96 -2.11
C TRP A 127 -2.23 19.21 -0.97
N GLY A 128 -2.98 18.57 -0.07
CA GLY A 128 -2.42 17.78 1.04
C GLY A 128 -1.53 16.64 0.54
N PHE A 129 -1.98 15.86 -0.44
CA PHE A 129 -1.18 14.78 -1.04
C PHE A 129 0.10 15.31 -1.71
N ARG A 130 0.05 16.45 -2.40
CA ARG A 130 1.25 17.07 -2.98
C ARG A 130 2.28 17.43 -1.93
N ILE A 131 1.85 18.00 -0.79
CA ILE A 131 2.76 18.34 0.32
C ILE A 131 3.33 17.07 0.97
N ALA A 132 2.50 16.05 1.19
CA ALA A 132 2.92 14.77 1.76
C ALA A 132 3.99 14.09 0.88
N LEU A 133 3.76 14.04 -0.43
CA LEU A 133 4.72 13.45 -1.38
C LEU A 133 6.00 14.28 -1.50
N TRP A 134 5.90 15.60 -1.46
CA TRP A 134 7.08 16.45 -1.42
C TRP A 134 7.92 16.20 -0.15
N ALA A 135 7.28 16.15 1.02
CA ALA A 135 7.98 15.86 2.26
C ALA A 135 8.62 14.46 2.24
N TYR A 136 7.88 13.46 1.74
CA TYR A 136 8.34 12.07 1.70
C TYR A 136 9.45 11.83 0.67
N GLN A 137 9.39 12.47 -0.50
CA GLN A 137 10.43 12.36 -1.52
C GLN A 137 11.63 13.28 -1.29
N GLY A 138 11.46 14.33 -0.47
CA GLY A 138 12.49 15.37 -0.27
C GLY A 138 12.69 16.29 -1.48
N ASP A 139 11.91 16.14 -2.55
CA ASP A 139 12.00 16.93 -3.79
C ASP A 139 10.62 17.48 -4.18
N LYS A 140 10.57 18.75 -4.53
CA LYS A 140 9.34 19.41 -4.96
C LYS A 140 8.82 18.90 -6.30
N ASN A 141 9.70 18.39 -7.16
CA ASN A 141 9.38 17.78 -8.45
C ASN A 141 9.29 16.25 -8.36
N TRP A 142 8.92 15.73 -7.21
CA TRP A 142 8.91 14.32 -6.84
C TRP A 142 8.29 13.40 -7.90
N SER A 143 7.25 13.82 -8.61
CA SER A 143 6.60 13.01 -9.66
C SER A 143 7.51 12.68 -10.85
N LYS A 144 8.63 13.42 -11.02
CA LYS A 144 9.61 13.24 -12.10
C LYS A 144 10.91 12.61 -11.61
N THR A 145 11.06 12.38 -10.31
CA THR A 145 12.24 11.72 -9.74
C THR A 145 12.23 10.21 -10.00
N PRO A 146 13.36 9.50 -9.86
CA PRO A 146 13.37 8.05 -9.82
C PRO A 146 12.39 7.49 -8.78
N GLY A 147 12.44 8.00 -7.54
CA GLY A 147 11.54 7.56 -6.46
C GLY A 147 10.05 7.77 -6.77
N GLY A 148 9.68 8.86 -7.47
CA GLY A 148 8.30 9.06 -7.92
C GLY A 148 7.85 7.99 -8.91
N ARG A 149 8.73 7.57 -9.83
CA ARG A 149 8.42 6.45 -10.74
C ARG A 149 8.35 5.11 -10.02
N GLU A 150 9.26 4.87 -9.10
CA GLU A 150 9.28 3.66 -8.27
C GLU A 150 8.02 3.54 -7.40
N MET A 151 7.51 4.64 -6.86
CA MET A 151 6.27 4.66 -6.08
C MET A 151 5.00 4.41 -6.91
N SER A 152 5.05 4.57 -8.25
CA SER A 152 3.90 4.34 -9.14
C SER A 152 3.78 2.86 -9.50
N THR A 153 3.34 2.05 -8.53
CA THR A 153 3.25 0.58 -8.68
C THR A 153 2.31 0.14 -9.81
N LEU A 154 1.33 0.98 -10.18
CA LEU A 154 0.45 0.75 -11.33
C LEU A 154 1.23 0.41 -12.62
N ASP A 155 2.41 1.01 -12.82
CA ASP A 155 3.23 0.80 -14.01
C ASP A 155 4.06 -0.48 -13.96
N HIS A 156 4.18 -1.10 -12.77
CA HIS A 156 5.12 -2.18 -12.51
C HIS A 156 4.47 -3.52 -12.15
N ILE A 157 3.15 -3.55 -11.85
CA ILE A 157 2.45 -4.81 -11.55
C ILE A 157 2.41 -5.72 -12.77
N THR A 158 2.57 -7.02 -12.51
CA THR A 158 2.55 -8.11 -13.52
C THR A 158 1.44 -9.11 -13.22
N ALA A 159 1.30 -10.13 -14.06
CA ALA A 159 0.36 -11.23 -13.84
C ALA A 159 0.70 -12.09 -12.60
N ASP A 160 1.95 -11.99 -12.09
CA ASP A 160 2.40 -12.69 -10.90
C ASP A 160 2.09 -11.94 -9.60
N PHE A 161 1.43 -10.78 -9.69
CA PHE A 161 1.00 -10.03 -8.49
C PHE A 161 -0.01 -10.86 -7.69
N PRO A 162 0.07 -10.88 -6.33
CA PRO A 162 -0.81 -11.69 -5.51
C PRO A 162 -2.28 -11.30 -5.65
N GLN A 163 -3.19 -12.26 -5.39
CA GLN A 163 -4.62 -11.94 -5.33
C GLN A 163 -4.86 -10.76 -4.39
N THR A 164 -5.77 -9.89 -4.78
CA THR A 164 -5.92 -8.58 -4.13
C THR A 164 -7.37 -8.31 -3.73
N TRP A 165 -7.55 -7.84 -2.49
CA TRP A 165 -8.75 -7.14 -2.08
C TRP A 165 -8.46 -5.64 -2.04
N ILE A 166 -9.29 -4.84 -2.68
CA ILE A 166 -9.08 -3.39 -2.79
C ILE A 166 -10.37 -2.61 -2.58
N SER A 167 -10.30 -1.54 -1.79
CA SER A 167 -11.45 -0.71 -1.47
C SER A 167 -11.19 0.78 -1.63
N GLY A 168 -12.30 1.53 -1.71
CA GLY A 168 -12.30 2.98 -1.66
C GLY A 168 -13.71 3.53 -1.45
N GLY A 169 -13.83 4.55 -0.61
CA GLY A 169 -15.09 5.22 -0.32
C GLY A 169 -15.61 6.03 -1.52
N ASN A 170 -16.93 6.26 -1.57
CA ASN A 170 -17.57 7.03 -2.65
C ASN A 170 -17.32 8.55 -2.57
N ALA A 171 -16.82 9.04 -1.43
CA ALA A 171 -16.40 10.42 -1.24
C ALA A 171 -14.87 10.58 -1.13
N ASP A 172 -14.11 9.48 -1.21
CA ASP A 172 -12.66 9.51 -1.25
C ASP A 172 -12.17 9.94 -2.65
N PRO A 173 -11.39 11.03 -2.77
CA PRO A 173 -10.87 11.51 -4.06
C PRO A 173 -9.91 10.52 -4.73
N LEU A 174 -9.32 9.58 -3.97
CA LEU A 174 -8.38 8.58 -4.50
C LEU A 174 -9.10 7.38 -5.13
N THR A 175 -10.36 7.11 -4.79
CA THR A 175 -11.06 5.92 -5.28
C THR A 175 -11.09 5.85 -6.80
N ALA A 176 -11.57 6.91 -7.46
CA ALA A 176 -11.72 6.93 -8.91
C ALA A 176 -10.40 7.09 -9.66
N SER A 177 -9.40 7.77 -9.06
CA SER A 177 -8.15 8.10 -9.73
C SER A 177 -7.02 7.10 -9.44
N GLN A 178 -7.13 6.31 -8.38
CA GLN A 178 -6.07 5.42 -7.92
C GLN A 178 -6.56 3.97 -7.77
N SER A 179 -7.52 3.73 -6.85
CA SER A 179 -7.96 2.36 -6.52
C SER A 179 -8.65 1.66 -7.68
N GLN A 180 -9.56 2.34 -8.39
CA GLN A 180 -10.27 1.74 -9.52
C GLN A 180 -9.34 1.43 -10.71
N PRO A 181 -8.44 2.32 -11.15
CA PRO A 181 -7.46 2.01 -12.20
C PRO A 181 -6.53 0.85 -11.82
N PHE A 182 -6.06 0.79 -10.57
CA PHE A 182 -5.21 -0.29 -10.09
C PHE A 182 -5.93 -1.64 -10.13
N ALA A 183 -7.17 -1.71 -9.63
CA ALA A 183 -8.01 -2.90 -9.70
C ALA A 183 -8.26 -3.35 -11.14
N ALA A 184 -8.58 -2.40 -12.03
CA ALA A 184 -8.79 -2.68 -13.45
C ALA A 184 -7.53 -3.22 -14.13
N LYS A 185 -6.36 -2.69 -13.79
CA LYS A 185 -5.08 -3.18 -14.32
C LYS A 185 -4.79 -4.60 -13.85
N LEU A 186 -4.94 -4.88 -12.55
CA LEU A 186 -4.78 -6.25 -12.01
C LEU A 186 -5.72 -7.24 -12.73
N ALA A 187 -7.01 -6.89 -12.84
CA ALA A 187 -7.98 -7.73 -13.55
C ALA A 187 -7.58 -7.96 -15.02
N SER A 188 -7.07 -6.94 -15.72
CA SER A 188 -6.60 -7.06 -17.10
C SER A 188 -5.38 -7.98 -17.26
N LEU A 189 -4.60 -8.17 -16.20
CA LEU A 189 -3.47 -9.07 -16.13
C LEU A 189 -3.87 -10.50 -15.71
N GLY A 190 -5.15 -10.73 -15.41
CA GLY A 190 -5.65 -12.03 -14.95
C GLY A 190 -5.44 -12.29 -13.45
N VAL A 191 -5.02 -11.29 -12.69
CA VAL A 191 -4.88 -11.41 -11.23
C VAL A 191 -6.27 -11.42 -10.60
N PRO A 192 -6.58 -12.34 -9.66
CA PRO A 192 -7.84 -12.34 -8.93
C PRO A 192 -7.97 -11.07 -8.08
N VAL A 193 -9.05 -10.30 -8.30
CA VAL A 193 -9.30 -9.05 -7.57
C VAL A 193 -10.73 -9.04 -7.02
N SER A 194 -10.84 -8.81 -5.70
CA SER A 194 -12.08 -8.50 -5.02
C SER A 194 -12.15 -7.00 -4.74
N THR A 195 -13.22 -6.34 -5.15
CA THR A 195 -13.36 -4.89 -5.01
C THR A 195 -14.52 -4.51 -4.13
N VAL A 196 -14.33 -3.48 -3.28
CA VAL A 196 -15.40 -2.83 -2.53
C VAL A 196 -15.38 -1.34 -2.87
N PHE A 197 -16.11 -1.01 -3.93
CA PHE A 197 -16.34 0.38 -4.36
C PHE A 197 -17.83 0.69 -4.29
N TYR A 198 -18.16 1.79 -3.66
CA TYR A 198 -19.54 2.20 -3.44
C TYR A 198 -20.04 3.08 -4.59
N PRO A 199 -21.33 2.98 -4.95
CA PRO A 199 -21.95 3.90 -5.92
C PRO A 199 -21.79 5.36 -5.49
N LYS A 200 -21.67 6.28 -6.46
CA LYS A 200 -21.46 7.70 -6.20
C LYS A 200 -22.54 8.32 -5.30
N ASP A 201 -23.75 7.80 -5.34
CA ASP A 201 -24.93 8.22 -4.57
C ASP A 201 -25.12 7.46 -3.25
N HIS A 202 -24.19 6.58 -2.88
CA HIS A 202 -24.23 5.85 -1.60
C HIS A 202 -24.28 6.82 -0.42
N GLU A 203 -25.12 6.51 0.56
CA GLU A 203 -25.23 7.20 1.85
C GLU A 203 -25.14 6.19 3.01
N PRO A 204 -24.43 6.55 4.10
CA PRO A 204 -23.67 7.79 4.30
C PRO A 204 -22.46 7.90 3.36
N LYS A 205 -21.96 9.13 3.14
CA LYS A 205 -20.73 9.34 2.38
C LYS A 205 -19.56 8.70 3.10
N LEU A 206 -18.79 7.91 2.35
CA LEU A 206 -17.62 7.21 2.83
C LEU A 206 -16.37 7.94 2.32
N GLU A 207 -15.72 8.65 3.23
CA GLU A 207 -14.55 9.47 2.95
C GLU A 207 -13.26 8.61 2.97
N HIS A 208 -12.11 9.27 2.87
CA HIS A 208 -10.81 8.63 2.96
C HIS A 208 -10.66 7.89 4.31
N GLU A 209 -10.14 6.67 4.27
CA GLU A 209 -9.95 5.79 5.45
C GLU A 209 -11.27 5.42 6.19
N TYR A 210 -12.40 5.38 5.47
CA TYR A 210 -13.73 5.11 6.06
C TYR A 210 -13.82 3.81 6.85
N GLN A 211 -12.94 2.83 6.59
CA GLN A 211 -12.91 1.54 7.28
C GLN A 211 -12.49 1.63 8.75
N PHE A 212 -12.02 2.78 9.20
CA PHE A 212 -11.61 3.04 10.59
C PHE A 212 -12.62 3.91 11.38
N HIS A 213 -13.75 4.28 10.77
CA HIS A 213 -14.76 5.20 11.35
C HIS A 213 -16.12 4.57 11.58
#